data_2e302dad8d90ae57c4ab09c188f01bc8
#
_entry.id   2e302dad8d90ae57c4ab09c188f01bc8
#
_cell.length_a   1.000
_cell.length_b   1.000
_cell.length_c   1.000
_cell.angle_alpha   90.00
_cell.angle_beta   90.00
_cell.angle_gamma   90.00
#
_symmetry.space_group_name_H-M   'P 1'
#
loop_
_entity.id
_entity.type
_entity.pdbx_description
1 polymer ?
#
loop_
_entity_poly.entity_id
_entity_poly.type
_entity_poly.pdbx_seq_one_letter_code
_entity_poly.pdbx_strand_id
1 'polypeptide(L)'
;YQGKDVLIVYDDLSKHAVAYRAISLLLGRSPGREAYPGDVFYLHSRLLERSSRLSEEAGGGSITALPIIETQAGDVSAYIPTNVISITDGQIFLESDLFNAGMRPAVNVGLSVSRVGGAAQTKAMKKASGSVRIDLAQAREMESFTQFSSDLDDATKNQLKYGSCLTELLKQPLGRPLSLHDHVMIICPGKSFISSYNDIANLSFLSRDTLTAIKELAVHIRHM
;
A
#
# COMPACT_ATOMS: atom_id res chain seq x y z
N TYR A 1 -4.45 -18.25 21.60
CA TYR A 1 -4.71 -18.42 23.05
C TYR A 1 -3.44 -18.42 23.92
N GLN A 2 -2.28 -18.10 23.34
CA GLN A 2 -1.00 -17.95 24.09
C GLN A 2 -0.63 -16.47 24.30
N GLY A 3 -1.50 -15.53 23.97
CA GLY A 3 -1.24 -14.08 24.07
C GLY A 3 -0.16 -13.56 23.12
N LYS A 4 0.16 -14.31 22.05
CA LYS A 4 1.17 -13.92 21.06
C LYS A 4 0.53 -13.28 19.84
N ASP A 5 1.28 -12.40 19.18
CA ASP A 5 0.93 -11.85 17.87
C ASP A 5 1.56 -12.70 16.76
N VAL A 6 0.76 -13.02 15.74
CA VAL A 6 1.16 -13.89 14.63
C VAL A 6 0.88 -13.21 13.32
N LEU A 7 1.82 -13.24 12.39
CA LEU A 7 1.66 -12.83 11.00
C LEU A 7 1.63 -14.08 10.13
N ILE A 8 0.60 -14.22 9.29
CA ILE A 8 0.45 -15.31 8.33
C ILE A 8 0.42 -14.73 6.92
N VAL A 9 1.24 -15.26 6.02
CA VAL A 9 1.19 -14.96 4.59
C VAL A 9 0.67 -16.18 3.84
N TYR A 10 -0.43 -16.01 3.10
CA TYR A 10 -0.98 -17.05 2.22
C TYR A 10 -0.53 -16.80 0.78
N ASP A 11 0.50 -17.48 0.34
CA ASP A 11 1.07 -17.37 -1.01
C ASP A 11 0.80 -18.66 -1.81
N ASP A 12 -0.28 -18.72 -2.63
CA ASP A 12 -1.33 -17.72 -2.79
C ASP A 12 -2.72 -18.38 -2.79
N LEU A 13 -3.75 -17.58 -2.57
CA LEU A 13 -5.14 -18.07 -2.54
C LEU A 13 -5.73 -18.24 -3.94
N SER A 14 -5.14 -17.68 -4.99
CA SER A 14 -5.54 -17.95 -6.39
C SER A 14 -5.27 -19.40 -6.74
N LYS A 15 -4.08 -19.92 -6.42
CA LYS A 15 -3.73 -21.35 -6.60
C LYS A 15 -4.56 -22.27 -5.73
N HIS A 16 -4.87 -21.83 -4.49
CA HIS A 16 -5.78 -22.56 -3.60
C HIS A 16 -7.17 -22.71 -4.23
N ALA A 17 -7.73 -21.64 -4.80
CA ALA A 17 -9.02 -21.68 -5.50
C ALA A 17 -8.99 -22.61 -6.71
N VAL A 18 -7.92 -22.58 -7.52
CA VAL A 18 -7.73 -23.45 -8.68
C VAL A 18 -7.68 -24.93 -8.27
N ALA A 19 -6.92 -25.26 -7.23
CA ALA A 19 -6.84 -26.62 -6.70
C ALA A 19 -8.21 -27.11 -6.20
N TYR A 20 -8.94 -26.25 -5.49
CA TYR A 20 -10.29 -26.59 -5.01
C TYR A 20 -11.29 -26.80 -6.16
N ARG A 21 -11.20 -25.98 -7.22
CA ARG A 21 -11.98 -26.15 -8.46
C ARG A 21 -11.69 -27.51 -9.10
N ALA A 22 -10.42 -27.87 -9.25
CA ALA A 22 -10.03 -29.15 -9.83
C ALA A 22 -10.59 -30.34 -9.04
N ILE A 23 -10.45 -30.34 -7.71
CA ILE A 23 -11.01 -31.40 -6.85
C ILE A 23 -12.53 -31.44 -6.97
N SER A 24 -13.20 -30.29 -6.97
CA SER A 24 -14.67 -30.23 -7.07
C SER A 24 -15.20 -30.80 -8.38
N LEU A 25 -14.51 -30.51 -9.49
CA LEU A 25 -14.86 -31.05 -10.81
C LEU A 25 -14.64 -32.57 -10.88
N LEU A 26 -13.55 -33.08 -10.30
CA LEU A 26 -13.29 -34.52 -10.21
C LEU A 26 -14.36 -35.25 -9.38
N LEU A 27 -14.90 -34.58 -8.37
CA LEU A 27 -16.02 -35.11 -7.56
C LEU A 27 -17.39 -34.96 -8.22
N GLY A 28 -17.46 -34.49 -9.48
CA GLY A 28 -18.72 -34.31 -10.21
C GLY A 28 -19.62 -33.18 -9.68
N ARG A 29 -19.07 -32.23 -8.90
CA ARG A 29 -19.85 -31.08 -8.41
C ARG A 29 -20.12 -30.10 -9.56
N SER A 30 -21.34 -29.54 -9.58
CA SER A 30 -21.74 -28.60 -10.62
C SER A 30 -20.88 -27.32 -10.55
N PRO A 31 -20.28 -26.89 -11.66
CA PRO A 31 -19.52 -25.64 -11.72
C PRO A 31 -20.44 -24.41 -11.63
N GLY A 32 -20.00 -23.38 -10.93
CA GLY A 32 -20.61 -22.06 -10.90
C GLY A 32 -19.86 -21.04 -11.77
N ARG A 33 -19.81 -19.79 -11.32
CA ARG A 33 -19.12 -18.70 -12.01
C ARG A 33 -17.63 -19.03 -12.22
N GLU A 34 -17.13 -18.80 -13.44
CA GLU A 34 -15.75 -19.13 -13.85
C GLU A 34 -15.34 -20.59 -13.56
N ALA A 35 -16.34 -21.50 -13.63
CA ALA A 35 -16.20 -22.91 -13.31
C ALA A 35 -15.77 -23.21 -11.85
N TYR A 36 -15.76 -22.24 -10.96
CA TYR A 36 -15.55 -22.49 -9.53
C TYR A 36 -16.80 -23.09 -8.88
N PRO A 37 -16.65 -23.93 -7.87
CA PRO A 37 -17.79 -24.44 -7.11
C PRO A 37 -18.46 -23.29 -6.34
N GLY A 38 -19.77 -23.39 -6.12
CA GLY A 38 -20.56 -22.33 -5.48
C GLY A 38 -20.12 -21.95 -4.06
N ASP A 39 -19.38 -22.79 -3.39
CA ASP A 39 -18.87 -22.60 -2.03
C ASP A 39 -17.42 -22.08 -1.96
N VAL A 40 -16.82 -21.62 -3.08
CA VAL A 40 -15.44 -21.11 -3.09
C VAL A 40 -15.29 -19.86 -2.22
N PHE A 41 -16.32 -19.02 -2.12
CA PHE A 41 -16.33 -17.90 -1.18
C PHE A 41 -16.15 -18.38 0.27
N TYR A 42 -16.91 -19.40 0.66
CA TYR A 42 -16.81 -19.99 1.99
C TYR A 42 -15.46 -20.65 2.25
N LEU A 43 -14.83 -21.22 1.23
CA LEU A 43 -13.48 -21.77 1.32
C LEU A 43 -12.47 -20.72 1.84
N HIS A 44 -12.50 -19.50 1.27
CA HIS A 44 -11.60 -18.42 1.65
C HIS A 44 -12.05 -17.73 2.94
N SER A 45 -13.35 -17.47 3.12
CA SER A 45 -13.84 -16.78 4.30
C SER A 45 -13.57 -17.56 5.58
N ARG A 46 -13.84 -18.86 5.62
CA ARG A 46 -13.55 -19.70 6.80
C ARG A 46 -12.07 -19.75 7.15
N LEU A 47 -11.17 -19.56 6.17
CA LEU A 47 -9.74 -19.50 6.39
C LEU A 47 -9.31 -18.14 6.94
N LEU A 48 -9.76 -17.06 6.31
CA LEU A 48 -9.35 -15.70 6.63
C LEU A 48 -9.98 -15.14 7.90
N GLU A 49 -11.23 -15.50 8.19
CA GLU A 49 -11.95 -15.10 9.41
C GLU A 49 -11.38 -15.71 10.71
N ARG A 50 -10.39 -16.60 10.60
CA ARG A 50 -9.59 -17.02 11.76
C ARG A 50 -8.64 -15.92 12.25
N SER A 51 -8.36 -14.93 11.40
CA SER A 51 -7.50 -13.81 11.72
C SER A 51 -8.27 -12.76 12.50
N SER A 52 -7.89 -12.59 13.76
CA SER A 52 -8.58 -11.68 14.68
C SER A 52 -7.66 -11.28 15.83
N ARG A 53 -8.06 -10.26 16.55
CA ARG A 53 -7.47 -9.92 17.86
C ARG A 53 -8.39 -10.42 18.95
N LEU A 54 -7.84 -11.17 19.87
CA LEU A 54 -8.56 -11.69 21.02
C LEU A 54 -8.67 -10.65 22.13
N SER A 55 -9.77 -10.72 22.89
CA SER A 55 -9.89 -9.96 24.14
C SER A 55 -8.91 -10.48 25.20
N GLU A 56 -8.61 -9.68 26.22
CA GLU A 56 -7.75 -10.10 27.32
C GLU A 56 -8.33 -11.31 28.07
N GLU A 57 -9.64 -11.40 28.20
CA GLU A 57 -10.35 -12.54 28.81
C GLU A 57 -10.13 -13.85 28.04
N ALA A 58 -9.96 -13.76 26.71
CA ALA A 58 -9.67 -14.92 25.86
C ALA A 58 -8.16 -15.22 25.72
N GLY A 59 -7.31 -14.54 26.51
CA GLY A 59 -5.87 -14.72 26.52
C GLY A 59 -5.07 -13.68 25.73
N GLY A 60 -5.73 -12.71 25.09
CA GLY A 60 -5.09 -11.67 24.27
C GLY A 60 -4.44 -12.22 23.00
N GLY A 61 -3.55 -11.42 22.41
CA GLY A 61 -2.85 -11.78 21.17
C GLY A 61 -3.65 -11.50 19.90
N SER A 62 -2.99 -11.61 18.75
CA SER A 62 -3.60 -11.34 17.44
C SER A 62 -3.08 -12.25 16.35
N ILE A 63 -3.88 -12.43 15.30
CA ILE A 63 -3.48 -13.05 14.03
C ILE A 63 -3.78 -12.04 12.93
N THR A 64 -2.73 -11.66 12.20
CA THR A 64 -2.84 -10.84 10.98
C THR A 64 -2.58 -11.72 9.77
N ALA A 65 -3.52 -11.79 8.83
CA ALA A 65 -3.37 -12.53 7.58
C ALA A 65 -3.11 -11.58 6.41
N LEU A 66 -2.11 -11.92 5.60
CA LEU A 66 -1.81 -11.28 4.32
C LEU A 66 -2.04 -12.31 3.20
N PRO A 67 -3.26 -12.41 2.65
CA PRO A 67 -3.52 -13.25 1.51
C PRO A 67 -2.98 -12.60 0.23
N ILE A 68 -2.22 -13.37 -0.56
CA ILE A 68 -1.75 -12.97 -1.87
C ILE A 68 -2.73 -13.49 -2.91
N ILE A 69 -3.13 -12.63 -3.83
CA ILE A 69 -3.99 -12.93 -4.97
C ILE A 69 -3.30 -12.50 -6.25
N GLU A 70 -3.17 -13.40 -7.20
CA GLU A 70 -2.72 -13.08 -8.55
C GLU A 70 -3.90 -12.54 -9.37
N THR A 71 -3.70 -11.39 -10.01
CA THR A 71 -4.65 -10.82 -10.97
C THR A 71 -4.13 -11.01 -12.39
N GLN A 72 -5.01 -11.33 -13.34
CA GLN A 72 -4.67 -11.36 -14.75
C GLN A 72 -4.81 -9.96 -15.34
N ALA A 73 -3.73 -9.43 -15.92
CA ALA A 73 -3.69 -8.08 -16.49
C ALA A 73 -4.22 -6.96 -15.56
N GLY A 74 -4.03 -7.12 -14.24
CA GLY A 74 -4.51 -6.13 -13.28
C GLY A 74 -6.02 -6.14 -13.02
N ASP A 75 -6.77 -7.12 -13.54
CA ASP A 75 -8.22 -7.20 -13.35
C ASP A 75 -8.59 -7.62 -11.92
N VAL A 76 -8.93 -6.63 -11.10
CA VAL A 76 -9.43 -6.83 -9.74
C VAL A 76 -10.92 -7.17 -9.68
N SER A 77 -11.64 -7.07 -10.81
CA SER A 77 -13.08 -7.37 -10.90
C SER A 77 -13.38 -8.85 -11.12
N ALA A 78 -12.37 -9.67 -11.37
CA ALA A 78 -12.47 -11.12 -11.51
C ALA A 78 -13.04 -11.77 -10.23
N TYR A 79 -13.58 -12.98 -10.35
CA TYR A 79 -14.36 -13.61 -9.29
C TYR A 79 -13.57 -13.85 -8.00
N ILE A 80 -12.35 -14.37 -8.07
CA ILE A 80 -11.55 -14.66 -6.87
C ILE A 80 -11.04 -13.37 -6.20
N PRO A 81 -10.45 -12.38 -6.92
CA PRO A 81 -10.07 -11.11 -6.33
C PRO A 81 -11.23 -10.41 -5.60
N THR A 82 -12.40 -10.29 -6.23
CA THR A 82 -13.57 -9.63 -5.62
C THR A 82 -14.03 -10.32 -4.36
N ASN A 83 -14.03 -11.66 -4.33
CA ASN A 83 -14.39 -12.44 -3.15
C ASN A 83 -13.42 -12.13 -1.99
N VAL A 84 -12.12 -12.17 -2.23
CA VAL A 84 -11.12 -11.96 -1.18
C VAL A 84 -11.11 -10.51 -0.69
N ILE A 85 -11.27 -9.53 -1.58
CA ILE A 85 -11.40 -8.11 -1.21
C ILE A 85 -12.62 -7.90 -0.29
N SER A 86 -13.72 -8.62 -0.53
CA SER A 86 -14.92 -8.49 0.31
C SER A 86 -14.76 -9.12 1.70
N ILE A 87 -13.95 -10.16 1.83
CA ILE A 87 -13.66 -10.83 3.10
C ILE A 87 -12.66 -10.01 3.94
N THR A 88 -11.64 -9.44 3.31
CA THR A 88 -10.55 -8.73 3.98
C THR A 88 -10.90 -7.28 4.31
N ASP A 89 -10.12 -6.65 5.19
CA ASP A 89 -10.30 -5.25 5.61
C ASP A 89 -9.71 -4.23 4.63
N GLY A 90 -9.37 -4.66 3.44
CA GLY A 90 -8.81 -3.82 2.40
C GLY A 90 -7.85 -4.59 1.50
N GLN A 91 -7.20 -3.87 0.61
CA GLN A 91 -6.23 -4.43 -0.34
C GLN A 91 -5.02 -3.51 -0.52
N ILE A 92 -3.87 -4.11 -0.74
CA ILE A 92 -2.66 -3.46 -1.25
C ILE A 92 -2.54 -3.87 -2.71
N PHE A 93 -2.69 -2.91 -3.63
CA PHE A 93 -2.64 -3.15 -5.06
C PHE A 93 -1.25 -2.88 -5.61
N LEU A 94 -0.64 -3.89 -6.23
CA LEU A 94 0.67 -3.81 -6.85
C LEU A 94 0.52 -3.76 -8.37
N GLU A 95 1.20 -2.82 -9.01
CA GLU A 95 1.17 -2.64 -10.47
C GLU A 95 2.51 -2.94 -11.12
N SER A 96 2.47 -3.72 -12.20
CA SER A 96 3.66 -4.03 -13.00
C SER A 96 4.28 -2.79 -13.64
N ASP A 97 3.46 -1.84 -14.07
CA ASP A 97 3.93 -0.60 -14.71
C ASP A 97 4.71 0.27 -13.73
N LEU A 98 4.24 0.39 -12.49
CA LEU A 98 4.97 1.08 -11.42
C LEU A 98 6.30 0.38 -11.10
N PHE A 99 6.29 -0.96 -11.10
CA PHE A 99 7.52 -1.74 -10.88
C PHE A 99 8.55 -1.50 -11.98
N ASN A 100 8.12 -1.53 -13.23
CA ASN A 100 8.96 -1.29 -14.41
C ASN A 100 9.46 0.15 -14.48
N ALA A 101 8.67 1.12 -13.99
CA ALA A 101 9.09 2.51 -13.83
C ALA A 101 10.05 2.74 -12.64
N GLY A 102 10.46 1.69 -11.93
CA GLY A 102 11.42 1.78 -10.81
C GLY A 102 10.79 2.18 -9.47
N MET A 103 9.46 2.26 -9.37
CA MET A 103 8.74 2.46 -8.11
C MET A 103 8.78 1.17 -7.29
N ARG A 104 9.48 1.17 -6.15
CA ARG A 104 9.60 0.01 -5.27
C ARG A 104 9.43 0.43 -3.82
N PRO A 105 8.41 -0.13 -3.10
CA PRO A 105 7.42 -1.10 -3.57
C PRO A 105 6.46 -0.51 -4.62
N ALA A 106 6.00 -1.34 -5.56
CA ALA A 106 5.16 -0.95 -6.68
C ALA A 106 3.67 -0.80 -6.27
N VAL A 107 3.43 -0.11 -5.17
CA VAL A 107 2.10 0.05 -4.56
C VAL A 107 1.35 1.19 -5.24
N ASN A 108 0.19 0.89 -5.84
CA ASN A 108 -0.72 1.93 -6.26
C ASN A 108 -1.52 2.46 -5.06
N VAL A 109 -1.15 3.65 -4.59
CA VAL A 109 -1.76 4.30 -3.41
C VAL A 109 -3.23 4.67 -3.68
N GLY A 110 -3.60 4.95 -4.93
CA GLY A 110 -4.97 5.29 -5.32
C GLY A 110 -5.95 4.12 -5.20
N LEU A 111 -5.54 2.93 -5.65
CA LEU A 111 -6.35 1.70 -5.66
C LEU A 111 -6.23 0.89 -4.37
N SER A 112 -5.21 1.16 -3.56
CA SER A 112 -5.05 0.51 -2.27
C SER A 112 -5.96 1.14 -1.23
N VAL A 113 -6.65 0.30 -0.46
CA VAL A 113 -7.63 0.73 0.53
C VAL A 113 -7.44 -0.07 1.82
N SER A 114 -7.57 0.62 2.96
CA SER A 114 -7.70 -0.02 4.26
C SER A 114 -8.93 0.53 4.98
N ARG A 115 -9.85 -0.36 5.36
CA ARG A 115 -11.09 0.01 6.08
C ARG A 115 -10.82 0.34 7.54
N VAL A 116 -9.81 -0.29 8.13
CA VAL A 116 -9.47 -0.18 9.56
C VAL A 116 -8.16 0.54 9.83
N GLY A 117 -7.30 0.74 8.82
CA GLY A 117 -5.97 1.31 8.97
C GLY A 117 -5.94 2.67 9.65
N GLY A 118 -6.94 3.53 9.38
CA GLY A 118 -7.05 4.83 10.02
C GLY A 118 -7.26 4.77 11.54
N ALA A 119 -7.88 3.72 12.06
CA ALA A 119 -8.05 3.51 13.50
C ALA A 119 -6.76 3.00 14.17
N ALA A 120 -5.94 2.25 13.43
CA ALA A 120 -4.66 1.71 13.91
C ALA A 120 -3.52 2.74 13.90
N GLN A 121 -3.65 3.83 13.14
CA GLN A 121 -2.62 4.86 13.04
C GLN A 121 -2.48 5.68 14.34
N THR A 122 -1.24 6.01 14.68
CA THR A 122 -0.96 7.01 15.70
C THR A 122 -1.48 8.40 15.25
N LYS A 123 -1.77 9.29 16.20
CA LYS A 123 -2.21 10.66 15.89
C LYS A 123 -1.23 11.41 15.00
N ALA A 124 0.08 11.19 15.22
CA ALA A 124 1.14 11.79 14.42
C ALA A 124 1.11 11.28 12.97
N MET A 125 1.05 9.96 12.77
CA MET A 125 0.96 9.36 11.43
C MET A 125 -0.30 9.82 10.70
N LYS A 126 -1.45 9.83 11.35
CA LYS A 126 -2.72 10.27 10.76
C LYS A 126 -2.65 11.73 10.28
N LYS A 127 -1.99 12.61 11.06
CA LYS A 127 -1.78 14.00 10.67
C LYS A 127 -0.78 14.14 9.52
N ALA A 128 0.30 13.36 9.54
CA ALA A 128 1.34 13.39 8.49
C ALA A 128 0.81 12.87 7.15
N SER A 129 0.16 11.70 7.15
CA SER A 129 -0.28 11.02 5.92
C SER A 129 -1.60 11.53 5.33
N GLY A 130 -2.36 12.34 6.06
CA GLY A 130 -3.75 12.68 5.73
C GLY A 130 -4.00 13.27 4.34
N SER A 131 -3.06 14.05 3.77
CA SER A 131 -3.21 14.61 2.42
C SER A 131 -2.39 13.89 1.36
N VAL A 132 -1.43 13.04 1.73
CA VAL A 132 -0.48 12.41 0.78
C VAL A 132 -1.20 11.71 -0.36
N ARG A 133 -2.29 10.99 -0.07
CA ARG A 133 -3.09 10.30 -1.10
C ARG A 133 -3.72 11.27 -2.09
N ILE A 134 -4.26 12.39 -1.60
CA ILE A 134 -4.90 13.42 -2.44
C ILE A 134 -3.83 14.12 -3.27
N ASP A 135 -2.71 14.48 -2.64
CA ASP A 135 -1.59 15.17 -3.29
C ASP A 135 -1.02 14.31 -4.45
N LEU A 136 -0.85 13.00 -4.24
CA LEU A 136 -0.40 12.06 -5.26
C LEU A 136 -1.43 11.88 -6.38
N ALA A 137 -2.72 11.84 -6.07
CA ALA A 137 -3.77 11.73 -7.08
C ALA A 137 -3.80 12.98 -7.97
N GLN A 138 -3.72 14.17 -7.37
CA GLN A 138 -3.65 15.43 -8.11
C GLN A 138 -2.40 15.52 -8.99
N ALA A 139 -1.24 15.10 -8.48
CA ALA A 139 0.00 15.09 -9.26
C ALA A 139 -0.10 14.17 -10.49
N ARG A 140 -0.67 12.97 -10.35
CA ARG A 140 -0.89 12.04 -11.46
C ARG A 140 -1.88 12.59 -12.50
N GLU A 141 -2.93 13.25 -12.05
CA GLU A 141 -3.89 13.91 -12.95
C GLU A 141 -3.21 15.00 -13.76
N MET A 142 -2.44 15.87 -13.10
CA MET A 142 -1.66 16.91 -13.77
C MET A 142 -0.63 16.34 -14.74
N GLU A 143 0.05 15.24 -14.39
CA GLU A 143 1.01 14.57 -15.27
C GLU A 143 0.36 14.11 -16.60
N SER A 144 -0.86 13.59 -16.53
CA SER A 144 -1.61 13.20 -17.73
C SER A 144 -1.94 14.38 -18.65
N PHE A 145 -2.22 15.56 -18.08
CA PHE A 145 -2.48 16.78 -18.86
C PHE A 145 -1.20 17.35 -19.48
N THR A 146 -0.05 17.20 -18.86
CA THR A 146 1.21 17.75 -19.39
C THR A 146 1.68 17.10 -20.68
N GLN A 147 1.24 15.85 -20.94
CA GLN A 147 1.53 15.17 -22.20
C GLN A 147 0.89 15.87 -23.43
N PHE A 148 -0.12 16.72 -23.20
CA PHE A 148 -0.86 17.40 -24.25
C PHE A 148 -0.63 18.91 -24.31
N SER A 149 0.10 19.51 -23.37
CA SER A 149 0.31 20.95 -23.25
C SER A 149 1.78 21.30 -23.11
N SER A 150 2.31 22.11 -24.03
CA SER A 150 3.70 22.58 -24.00
C SER A 150 3.95 23.76 -23.06
N ASP A 151 2.92 24.52 -22.72
CA ASP A 151 3.01 25.70 -21.85
C ASP A 151 2.32 25.44 -20.52
N LEU A 152 3.14 25.14 -19.51
CA LEU A 152 2.68 24.96 -18.14
C LEU A 152 2.92 26.24 -17.34
N ASP A 153 1.93 26.64 -16.55
CA ASP A 153 2.09 27.69 -15.56
C ASP A 153 3.01 27.22 -14.39
N ASP A 154 3.58 28.17 -13.68
CA ASP A 154 4.53 27.86 -12.61
C ASP A 154 3.88 27.12 -11.40
N ALA A 155 2.59 27.32 -11.19
CA ALA A 155 1.83 26.61 -10.17
C ALA A 155 1.75 25.10 -10.49
N THR A 156 1.41 24.75 -11.73
CA THR A 156 1.35 23.36 -12.21
C THR A 156 2.73 22.69 -12.18
N LYS A 157 3.80 23.42 -12.58
CA LYS A 157 5.17 22.91 -12.49
C LYS A 157 5.57 22.58 -11.05
N ASN A 158 5.22 23.45 -10.11
CA ASN A 158 5.51 23.22 -8.68
C ASN A 158 4.73 22.02 -8.14
N GLN A 159 3.48 21.83 -8.54
CA GLN A 159 2.68 20.70 -8.12
C GLN A 159 3.20 19.36 -8.66
N LEU A 160 3.67 19.33 -9.90
CA LEU A 160 4.33 18.16 -10.49
C LEU A 160 5.64 17.82 -9.77
N LYS A 161 6.49 18.81 -9.49
CA LYS A 161 7.69 18.61 -8.68
C LYS A 161 7.36 18.04 -7.31
N TYR A 162 6.33 18.56 -6.66
CA TYR A 162 5.86 18.06 -5.37
C TYR A 162 5.44 16.58 -5.45
N GLY A 163 4.64 16.21 -6.45
CA GLY A 163 4.22 14.83 -6.67
C GLY A 163 5.40 13.88 -6.93
N SER A 164 6.38 14.29 -7.75
CA SER A 164 7.59 13.53 -7.99
C SER A 164 8.40 13.33 -6.71
N CYS A 165 8.56 14.37 -5.90
CA CYS A 165 9.23 14.27 -4.60
C CYS A 165 8.53 13.32 -3.64
N LEU A 166 7.19 13.38 -3.55
CA LEU A 166 6.41 12.44 -2.74
C LEU A 166 6.60 10.99 -3.22
N THR A 167 6.62 10.78 -4.52
CA THR A 167 6.85 9.45 -5.11
C THR A 167 8.22 8.91 -4.72
N GLU A 168 9.27 9.73 -4.78
CA GLU A 168 10.62 9.32 -4.34
C GLU A 168 10.68 9.02 -2.84
N LEU A 169 10.01 9.81 -2.00
CA LEU A 169 9.95 9.57 -0.55
C LEU A 169 9.25 8.26 -0.16
N LEU A 170 8.35 7.77 -1.02
CA LEU A 170 7.64 6.51 -0.79
C LEU A 170 8.44 5.28 -1.24
N LYS A 171 9.53 5.45 -1.98
CA LYS A 171 10.41 4.33 -2.34
C LYS A 171 11.15 3.81 -1.11
N GLN A 172 11.20 2.50 -0.98
CA GLN A 172 11.89 1.82 0.11
C GLN A 172 12.85 0.77 -0.42
N PRO A 173 14.13 0.78 -0.01
CA PRO A 173 15.06 -0.27 -0.35
C PRO A 173 14.69 -1.58 0.33
N LEU A 174 14.89 -2.70 -0.37
CA LEU A 174 14.64 -4.04 0.16
C LEU A 174 15.49 -4.30 1.42
N GLY A 175 14.87 -4.85 2.44
CA GLY A 175 15.55 -5.25 3.67
C GLY A 175 15.97 -4.11 4.61
N ARG A 176 15.49 -2.88 4.38
CA ARG A 176 15.73 -1.73 5.26
C ARG A 176 14.39 -1.15 5.77
N PRO A 177 13.76 -1.82 6.74
CA PRO A 177 12.51 -1.32 7.31
C PRO A 177 12.78 -0.02 8.09
N LEU A 178 11.89 0.93 7.94
CA LEU A 178 11.90 2.19 8.67
C LEU A 178 11.11 2.05 9.98
N SER A 179 11.55 2.73 11.03
CA SER A 179 10.76 2.82 12.26
C SER A 179 9.51 3.69 12.04
N LEU A 180 8.51 3.56 12.92
CA LEU A 180 7.33 4.41 12.88
C LEU A 180 7.67 5.91 12.99
N HIS A 181 8.71 6.24 13.79
CA HIS A 181 9.23 7.60 13.91
C HIS A 181 9.79 8.11 12.58
N ASP A 182 10.62 7.31 11.92
CA ASP A 182 11.24 7.68 10.65
C ASP A 182 10.17 7.89 9.57
N HIS A 183 9.14 7.02 9.51
CA HIS A 183 8.01 7.21 8.60
C HIS A 183 7.31 8.57 8.80
N VAL A 184 6.98 8.92 10.05
CA VAL A 184 6.34 10.20 10.35
C VAL A 184 7.27 11.37 9.98
N MET A 185 8.56 11.20 10.27
CA MET A 185 9.58 12.24 10.01
C MET A 185 9.85 12.43 8.52
N ILE A 186 9.77 11.40 7.71
CA ILE A 186 9.93 11.49 6.25
C ILE A 186 8.69 12.14 5.60
N ILE A 187 7.49 11.74 6.02
CA ILE A 187 6.25 12.22 5.42
C ILE A 187 5.93 13.66 5.85
N CYS A 188 6.19 14.02 7.10
CA CYS A 188 5.85 15.33 7.67
C CYS A 188 6.63 16.50 7.03
N PRO A 189 7.97 16.44 6.89
CA PRO A 189 8.74 17.46 6.18
C PRO A 189 8.48 17.46 4.67
N GLY A 190 8.16 16.33 4.05
CA GLY A 190 7.82 16.28 2.63
C GLY A 190 6.81 17.35 2.23
N LYS A 191 5.91 17.74 3.13
CA LYS A 191 4.96 18.84 2.91
C LYS A 191 5.53 20.23 3.12
N SER A 192 6.40 20.41 4.12
CA SER A 192 7.00 21.72 4.44
C SER A 192 8.31 21.97 3.69
N PHE A 193 8.99 20.91 3.28
CA PHE A 193 10.31 20.98 2.65
C PHE A 193 10.31 21.58 1.26
N ILE A 194 9.22 21.40 0.56
CA ILE A 194 9.05 21.91 -0.81
C ILE A 194 8.68 23.41 -0.76
N SER A 195 8.11 23.88 0.35
CA SER A 195 7.75 25.29 0.52
C SER A 195 8.88 26.15 1.12
N SER A 196 9.83 25.59 1.87
CA SER A 196 10.95 26.39 2.40
C SER A 196 12.19 25.53 2.68
N TYR A 197 13.11 25.56 1.73
CA TYR A 197 14.44 24.94 1.83
C TYR A 197 15.29 25.46 3.02
N ASN A 198 14.90 26.54 3.63
CA ASN A 198 15.65 27.21 4.68
C ASN A 198 15.41 26.65 6.10
N ASP A 199 14.38 25.83 6.32
CA ASP A 199 14.03 25.34 7.66
C ASP A 199 14.68 23.99 8.04
N ILE A 200 15.53 23.43 7.15
CA ILE A 200 16.25 22.16 7.42
C ILE A 200 17.17 22.27 8.63
N ALA A 201 17.68 23.46 8.93
CA ALA A 201 18.58 23.67 10.05
C ALA A 201 17.92 23.46 11.43
N ASN A 202 16.59 23.49 11.51
CA ASN A 202 15.83 23.36 12.76
C ASN A 202 15.39 21.92 13.09
N LEU A 203 15.77 20.93 12.27
CA LEU A 203 15.43 19.51 12.50
C LEU A 203 16.48 18.80 13.39
N SER A 204 16.92 19.45 14.46
CA SER A 204 17.92 18.95 15.41
C SER A 204 17.53 17.66 16.17
N PHE A 205 16.31 17.21 16.02
CA PHE A 205 15.77 16.00 16.64
C PHE A 205 15.78 14.75 15.71
N LEU A 206 16.21 14.91 14.44
CA LEU A 206 16.39 13.76 13.52
C LEU A 206 17.71 13.05 13.80
N SER A 207 17.70 11.71 13.64
CA SER A 207 18.96 10.98 13.68
C SER A 207 19.90 11.49 12.56
N ARG A 208 21.21 11.43 12.80
CA ARG A 208 22.21 11.87 11.81
C ARG A 208 22.02 11.20 10.45
N ASP A 209 21.64 9.94 10.46
CA ASP A 209 21.44 9.12 9.24
C ASP A 209 20.19 9.56 8.47
N THR A 210 19.10 9.86 9.17
CA THR A 210 17.86 10.37 8.55
C THR A 210 18.08 11.77 7.99
N LEU A 211 18.83 12.64 8.68
CA LEU A 211 19.22 13.97 8.20
C LEU A 211 20.10 13.89 6.96
N THR A 212 21.04 12.94 6.91
CA THR A 212 21.92 12.71 5.76
C THR A 212 21.12 12.24 4.56
N ALA A 213 20.23 11.24 4.73
CA ALA A 213 19.36 10.73 3.67
C ALA A 213 18.43 11.82 3.10
N ILE A 214 17.87 12.68 3.96
CA ILE A 214 17.04 13.81 3.53
C ILE A 214 17.87 14.85 2.77
N LYS A 215 19.09 15.16 3.22
CA LYS A 215 20.00 16.07 2.51
C LYS A 215 20.43 15.54 1.16
N GLU A 216 20.78 14.27 1.06
CA GLU A 216 21.14 13.61 -0.21
C GLU A 216 19.96 13.62 -1.19
N LEU A 217 18.75 13.34 -0.72
CA LEU A 217 17.54 13.43 -1.52
C LEU A 217 17.27 14.86 -2.02
N ALA A 218 17.44 15.85 -1.16
CA ALA A 218 17.27 17.27 -1.50
C ALA A 218 18.31 17.75 -2.53
N VAL A 219 19.53 17.22 -2.49
CA VAL A 219 20.58 17.49 -3.50
C VAL A 219 20.22 16.84 -4.83
N HIS A 220 19.71 15.61 -4.81
CA HIS A 220 19.31 14.88 -6.03
C HIS A 220 18.15 15.57 -6.76
N ILE A 221 17.17 16.07 -6.02
CA ILE A 221 16.03 16.84 -6.57
C ILE A 221 16.47 18.18 -7.18
N ARG A 222 17.57 18.79 -6.71
CA ARG A 222 18.07 20.06 -7.21
C ARG A 222 18.75 19.94 -8.59
N HIS A 223 19.17 18.73 -8.97
CA HIS A 223 19.87 18.45 -10.23
C HIS A 223 18.96 17.76 -11.28
N MET A 224 17.67 17.50 -10.97
CA MET A 224 16.61 17.14 -11.91
C MET A 224 15.83 18.40 -12.31
#